data_567ff22bc24fa17d551aa969442c0623
#
_entry.id   567ff22bc24fa17d551aa969442c0623
#
_cell.length_a   1.000
_cell.length_b   1.000
_cell.length_c   1.000
_cell.angle_alpha   90.00
_cell.angle_beta   90.00
_cell.angle_gamma   90.00
#
_symmetry.space_group_name_H-M   'P 1'
#
loop_
_entity.id
_entity.type
_entity.pdbx_description
1 polymer ?
#
loop_
_entity_poly.entity_id
_entity_poly.type
_entity_poly.pdbx_seq_one_letter_code
_entity_poly.pdbx_strand_id
1 'polypeptide(L)'
;MTHLIDSDRKTNTASGGGASFQGAEDGKAGMRAVWQRGRMGKLRFFFWVPLLAIFFAVPAWGSGTERVVPILLYHRFGPVVRDAMTVRTVVFEAQVEYLKSHGYQIVPLKEVVAYIRGVGPPPPPHSVVITADDGHQSVYTDMFPLVQRYHIPVTLFIYPSAISRASYALTWDELRIMHDSGLVDIQSHTYWHPNFKIEKKRLAPQAYEKFVAMQLEESRAKLDQELGIQVDMLAWPFGIYNEDLIKSAAAAGYIAAFTMVRAPAGPSDKVMALPRYLVTDQDTGKTLGRLLTTDSR
;
A
#
# COMPACT_ATOMS: atom_id res chain seq x y z
N MET A 1 -49.13 20.39 -17.92
CA MET A 1 -48.71 20.85 -19.26
C MET A 1 -47.57 19.96 -19.68
N THR A 2 -47.84 18.90 -20.19
CA THR A 2 -48.00 18.20 -21.48
C THR A 2 -47.09 18.79 -22.57
N HIS A 3 -46.06 18.04 -22.98
CA HIS A 3 -45.76 17.71 -24.38
C HIS A 3 -44.73 16.54 -24.48
N LEU A 4 -45.28 15.46 -25.01
CA LEU A 4 -44.60 14.36 -25.68
C LEU A 4 -44.23 14.76 -27.11
N ILE A 5 -43.18 14.16 -27.70
CA ILE A 5 -42.99 13.73 -29.10
C ILE A 5 -41.64 12.99 -29.07
N ASP A 6 -41.51 11.73 -29.20
CA ASP A 6 -41.78 10.62 -30.14
C ASP A 6 -40.86 10.60 -31.35
N SER A 7 -40.24 9.42 -31.52
CA SER A 7 -39.76 8.66 -32.68
C SER A 7 -38.68 9.25 -33.62
N ASP A 8 -37.59 8.50 -33.87
CA ASP A 8 -37.52 7.65 -35.05
C ASP A 8 -36.36 6.62 -35.03
N ARG A 9 -36.76 5.41 -35.37
CA ARG A 9 -35.89 4.29 -35.74
C ARG A 9 -35.29 4.52 -37.13
N LYS A 10 -34.03 4.14 -37.34
CA LYS A 10 -33.61 3.51 -38.58
C LYS A 10 -32.59 2.41 -38.36
N THR A 11 -33.01 1.23 -38.62
CA THR A 11 -32.28 0.01 -38.94
C THR A 11 -31.55 0.18 -40.28
N ASN A 12 -30.37 -0.36 -40.39
CA ASN A 12 -29.86 -0.82 -41.69
C ASN A 12 -28.98 -2.06 -41.49
N THR A 13 -29.48 -3.15 -42.09
CA THR A 13 -28.86 -4.43 -42.34
C THR A 13 -28.22 -4.44 -43.73
N ALA A 14 -27.14 -5.18 -43.90
CA ALA A 14 -26.79 -6.09 -44.98
C ALA A 14 -25.27 -6.20 -45.10
N SER A 15 -24.76 -7.39 -44.95
CA SER A 15 -24.39 -8.43 -45.92
C SER A 15 -23.05 -8.09 -46.59
N GLY A 16 -22.03 -8.91 -46.58
CA GLY A 16 -21.87 -10.29 -46.88
C GLY A 16 -20.54 -10.40 -47.62
N GLY A 17 -19.86 -11.49 -47.54
CA GLY A 17 -18.70 -11.73 -48.39
C GLY A 17 -17.69 -12.70 -47.75
N GLY A 18 -17.94 -13.96 -47.90
CA GLY A 18 -17.00 -15.04 -47.67
C GLY A 18 -16.08 -15.23 -48.85
N ALA A 19 -14.89 -15.66 -48.62
CA ALA A 19 -14.06 -16.36 -49.61
C ALA A 19 -13.21 -17.40 -48.88
N SER A 20 -13.63 -18.65 -49.13
CA SER A 20 -12.85 -19.86 -48.94
C SER A 20 -11.84 -20.02 -50.07
N PHE A 21 -10.63 -20.48 -49.75
CA PHE A 21 -9.80 -21.18 -50.74
C PHE A 21 -9.17 -22.39 -50.07
N GLN A 22 -9.52 -23.54 -50.69
CA GLN A 22 -8.97 -24.89 -50.52
C GLN A 22 -7.83 -25.16 -51.47
N GLY A 23 -6.93 -26.07 -51.05
CA GLY A 23 -6.19 -26.95 -51.97
C GLY A 23 -4.76 -26.50 -52.22
N ALA A 24 -3.73 -27.33 -52.21
CA ALA A 24 -3.67 -28.69 -52.73
C ALA A 24 -2.41 -29.40 -52.15
N GLU A 25 -2.52 -30.71 -52.09
CA GLU A 25 -1.47 -31.72 -51.88
C GLU A 25 -0.44 -31.75 -53.03
N ASP A 26 0.74 -32.22 -52.75
CA ASP A 26 1.46 -33.35 -53.39
C ASP A 26 2.97 -33.11 -53.47
N GLY A 27 3.74 -34.16 -53.20
CA GLY A 27 5.15 -34.25 -53.57
C GLY A 27 5.97 -35.22 -52.74
N LYS A 28 5.68 -36.54 -52.91
CA LYS A 28 6.60 -37.59 -52.51
C LYS A 28 7.79 -37.67 -53.50
N ALA A 29 8.99 -37.73 -53.00
CA ALA A 29 10.08 -38.44 -53.70
C ALA A 29 11.09 -38.94 -52.67
N GLY A 30 11.21 -40.23 -52.63
CA GLY A 30 12.15 -40.99 -51.88
C GLY A 30 13.49 -41.13 -52.57
N MET A 31 14.52 -41.31 -51.77
CA MET A 31 15.75 -41.94 -52.25
C MET A 31 16.36 -42.76 -51.13
N ARG A 32 16.43 -44.03 -51.35
CA ARG A 32 17.16 -45.04 -50.58
C ARG A 32 18.64 -45.02 -51.00
N ALA A 33 19.53 -44.99 -50.07
CA ALA A 33 20.91 -45.46 -50.25
C ALA A 33 21.45 -46.01 -48.93
N VAL A 34 21.50 -47.28 -48.81
CA VAL A 34 22.61 -48.20 -48.79
C VAL A 34 23.61 -48.06 -47.64
N TRP A 35 23.60 -49.13 -46.88
CA TRP A 35 24.50 -49.53 -45.80
C TRP A 35 25.98 -49.54 -46.15
N GLN A 36 26.82 -49.00 -45.27
CA GLN A 36 28.16 -49.57 -45.04
C GLN A 36 28.48 -49.63 -43.55
N ARG A 37 28.71 -50.83 -43.07
CA ARG A 37 29.20 -51.14 -41.72
C ARG A 37 30.70 -50.82 -41.66
N GLY A 38 31.05 -49.84 -40.80
CA GLY A 38 32.44 -49.66 -40.34
C GLY A 38 32.52 -49.92 -38.85
N ARG A 39 33.14 -51.00 -38.46
CA ARG A 39 33.49 -51.30 -37.05
C ARG A 39 34.70 -50.47 -36.70
N MET A 40 34.64 -49.60 -35.72
CA MET A 40 35.84 -49.18 -34.98
C MET A 40 35.49 -48.68 -33.58
N GLY A 41 36.11 -49.23 -32.64
CA GLY A 41 36.73 -48.83 -31.41
C GLY A 41 35.86 -48.01 -30.42
N LYS A 42 35.43 -48.65 -29.33
CA LYS A 42 34.91 -48.00 -28.13
C LYS A 42 36.02 -47.20 -27.42
N LEU A 43 36.16 -45.95 -27.67
CA LEU A 43 36.94 -45.07 -26.81
C LEU A 43 35.97 -44.34 -25.87
N ARG A 44 35.88 -44.81 -24.63
CA ARG A 44 35.10 -44.18 -23.58
C ARG A 44 35.88 -42.97 -23.08
N PHE A 45 35.60 -41.77 -23.59
CA PHE A 45 35.98 -40.53 -22.94
C PHE A 45 35.02 -40.27 -21.79
N PHE A 46 35.47 -40.46 -20.55
CA PHE A 46 34.85 -39.96 -19.37
C PHE A 46 35.08 -38.45 -19.34
N PHE A 47 34.07 -37.67 -19.78
CA PHE A 47 34.04 -36.24 -19.46
C PHE A 47 33.68 -36.09 -18.00
N TRP A 48 34.68 -35.84 -17.17
CA TRP A 48 34.52 -35.34 -15.83
C TRP A 48 34.07 -33.87 -15.97
N VAL A 49 32.77 -33.58 -15.86
CA VAL A 49 32.24 -32.21 -15.70
C VAL A 49 32.36 -31.89 -14.21
N PRO A 50 33.24 -30.97 -13.80
CA PRO A 50 33.22 -30.52 -12.40
C PRO A 50 31.92 -29.80 -12.15
N LEU A 51 31.11 -30.38 -11.27
CA LEU A 51 29.91 -29.72 -10.74
C LEU A 51 30.39 -28.52 -9.91
N LEU A 52 30.44 -27.34 -10.53
CA LEU A 52 30.72 -26.10 -9.82
C LEU A 52 29.48 -25.80 -8.94
N ALA A 53 29.53 -26.24 -7.69
CA ALA A 53 28.52 -25.84 -6.70
C ALA A 53 28.68 -24.34 -6.46
N ILE A 54 27.87 -23.54 -7.15
CA ILE A 54 27.73 -22.14 -6.85
C ILE A 54 27.00 -22.04 -5.50
N PHE A 55 27.77 -21.94 -4.42
CA PHE A 55 27.27 -21.55 -3.14
C PHE A 55 26.76 -20.10 -3.26
N PHE A 56 25.46 -19.90 -3.45
CA PHE A 56 24.85 -18.64 -3.14
C PHE A 56 25.04 -18.43 -1.62
N ALA A 57 26.03 -17.63 -1.27
CA ALA A 57 26.15 -17.11 0.07
C ALA A 57 24.89 -16.24 0.30
N VAL A 58 23.88 -16.81 0.95
CA VAL A 58 22.80 -16.03 1.55
C VAL A 58 23.51 -15.13 2.57
N PRO A 59 23.46 -13.80 2.44
CA PRO A 59 24.06 -12.95 3.44
C PRO A 59 23.38 -13.29 4.77
N ALA A 60 24.14 -13.86 5.70
CA ALA A 60 23.72 -13.99 7.08
C ALA A 60 23.56 -12.55 7.59
N TRP A 61 22.33 -12.10 7.65
CA TRP A 61 21.98 -10.85 8.31
C TRP A 61 22.31 -11.08 9.78
N GLY A 62 23.43 -10.48 10.22
CA GLY A 62 23.97 -10.68 11.55
C GLY A 62 22.88 -10.43 12.59
N SER A 63 22.99 -11.06 13.74
CA SER A 63 22.18 -10.87 14.96
C SER A 63 22.34 -9.44 15.52
N GLY A 64 22.01 -8.45 14.71
CA GLY A 64 21.82 -7.07 15.14
C GLY A 64 20.53 -6.98 15.96
N THR A 65 20.54 -6.23 17.04
CA THR A 65 19.35 -5.87 17.79
C THR A 65 18.21 -5.51 16.86
N GLU A 66 17.05 -6.12 17.05
CA GLU A 66 15.84 -5.88 16.27
C GLU A 66 15.53 -4.38 16.25
N ARG A 67 15.40 -3.79 15.06
CA ARG A 67 15.12 -2.35 14.94
C ARG A 67 13.63 -2.10 15.04
N VAL A 68 13.26 -1.26 15.97
CA VAL A 68 11.91 -0.73 16.09
C VAL A 68 11.85 0.68 15.54
N VAL A 69 10.75 1.03 14.86
CA VAL A 69 10.58 2.31 14.16
C VAL A 69 9.33 3.00 14.66
N PRO A 70 9.42 4.22 15.20
CA PRO A 70 8.26 5.04 15.49
C PRO A 70 7.51 5.39 14.21
N ILE A 71 6.20 5.13 14.19
CA ILE A 71 5.30 5.54 13.11
C ILE A 71 4.38 6.62 13.69
N LEU A 72 4.55 7.85 13.20
CA LEU A 72 3.78 9.01 13.64
C LEU A 72 2.45 9.08 12.89
N LEU A 73 1.37 9.28 13.61
CA LEU A 73 0.01 9.37 13.09
C LEU A 73 -0.53 10.78 13.25
N TYR A 74 -0.82 11.43 12.15
CA TYR A 74 -1.50 12.72 12.04
C TYR A 74 -2.90 12.57 11.44
N HIS A 75 -3.72 13.64 11.50
CA HIS A 75 -5.02 13.67 10.84
C HIS A 75 -5.28 15.00 10.12
N ARG A 76 -5.18 16.13 10.82
CA ARG A 76 -5.54 17.45 10.31
C ARG A 76 -4.49 18.49 10.63
N PHE A 77 -4.42 19.49 9.78
CA PHE A 77 -3.49 20.60 9.90
C PHE A 77 -4.22 21.93 9.79
N GLY A 78 -3.58 23.03 10.16
CA GLY A 78 -4.14 24.36 9.99
C GLY A 78 -3.45 25.43 10.84
N PRO A 79 -3.85 26.69 10.70
CA PRO A 79 -3.24 27.78 11.46
C PRO A 79 -3.64 27.78 12.95
N VAL A 80 -4.76 27.13 13.30
CA VAL A 80 -5.29 27.06 14.66
C VAL A 80 -5.77 25.67 15.00
N VAL A 81 -5.69 25.27 16.27
CA VAL A 81 -6.25 23.99 16.77
C VAL A 81 -7.76 24.08 16.79
N ARG A 82 -8.44 23.22 16.06
CA ARG A 82 -9.90 23.13 16.00
C ARG A 82 -10.46 21.99 16.86
N ASP A 83 -9.69 20.92 17.00
CA ASP A 83 -9.99 19.73 17.78
C ASP A 83 -8.71 19.00 18.20
N ALA A 84 -8.83 17.90 18.93
CA ALA A 84 -7.70 17.11 19.42
C ALA A 84 -6.85 16.47 18.31
N MET A 85 -7.38 16.37 17.08
CA MET A 85 -6.70 15.78 15.91
C MET A 85 -6.03 16.85 15.02
N THR A 86 -6.17 18.13 15.36
CA THR A 86 -5.58 19.22 14.60
C THR A 86 -4.20 19.58 15.13
N VAL A 87 -3.20 19.52 14.27
CA VAL A 87 -1.83 20.02 14.52
C VAL A 87 -1.65 21.32 13.73
N ARG A 88 -1.19 22.38 14.39
CA ARG A 88 -0.91 23.63 13.67
C ARG A 88 0.22 23.44 12.66
N THR A 89 0.07 24.04 11.50
CA THR A 89 1.04 23.93 10.39
C THR A 89 2.44 24.30 10.85
N VAL A 90 2.57 25.39 11.67
CA VAL A 90 3.86 25.82 12.25
C VAL A 90 4.42 24.81 13.27
N VAL A 91 3.56 24.05 13.96
CA VAL A 91 3.98 23.00 14.88
C VAL A 91 4.47 21.77 14.11
N PHE A 92 3.76 21.38 13.05
CA PHE A 92 4.22 20.30 12.17
C PHE A 92 5.57 20.64 11.55
N GLU A 93 5.76 21.86 11.06
CA GLU A 93 7.06 22.31 10.53
C GLU A 93 8.16 22.19 11.59
N ALA A 94 7.91 22.70 12.81
CA ALA A 94 8.87 22.58 13.92
C ALA A 94 9.15 21.12 14.32
N GLN A 95 8.17 20.22 14.21
CA GLN A 95 8.36 18.77 14.43
C GLN A 95 9.28 18.17 13.36
N VAL A 96 9.10 18.50 12.08
CA VAL A 96 9.98 18.04 10.99
C VAL A 96 11.41 18.56 11.19
N GLU A 97 11.56 19.83 11.54
CA GLU A 97 12.88 20.42 11.84
C GLU A 97 13.55 19.76 13.04
N TYR A 98 12.77 19.48 14.10
CA TYR A 98 13.26 18.73 15.26
C TYR A 98 13.80 17.36 14.85
N LEU A 99 13.04 16.59 14.09
CA LEU A 99 13.45 15.28 13.61
C LEU A 99 14.77 15.36 12.84
N LYS A 100 14.87 16.28 11.88
CA LYS A 100 16.08 16.45 11.05
C LYS A 100 17.28 16.90 11.87
N SER A 101 17.11 17.87 12.77
CA SER A 101 18.20 18.40 13.61
C SER A 101 18.71 17.42 14.67
N HIS A 102 17.90 16.41 15.03
CA HIS A 102 18.28 15.34 15.97
C HIS A 102 18.69 14.04 15.26
N GLY A 103 18.96 14.09 13.95
CA GLY A 103 19.50 12.97 13.18
C GLY A 103 18.49 11.87 12.88
N TYR A 104 17.18 12.14 13.04
CA TYR A 104 16.15 11.21 12.56
C TYR A 104 16.07 11.21 11.04
N GLN A 105 15.92 10.02 10.46
CA GLN A 105 15.68 9.82 9.04
C GLN A 105 14.21 9.50 8.83
N ILE A 106 13.47 10.37 8.13
CA ILE A 106 12.09 10.13 7.75
C ILE A 106 12.11 9.19 6.56
N VAL A 107 11.60 7.97 6.73
CA VAL A 107 11.67 6.90 5.73
C VAL A 107 10.27 6.49 5.25
N PRO A 108 10.15 5.93 4.02
CA PRO A 108 8.88 5.42 3.51
C PRO A 108 8.33 4.27 4.38
N LEU A 109 7.03 4.31 4.66
CA LEU A 109 6.36 3.27 5.45
C LEU A 109 6.52 1.88 4.82
N LYS A 110 6.45 1.78 3.49
CA LYS A 110 6.61 0.52 2.75
C LYS A 110 7.95 -0.19 3.01
N GLU A 111 9.02 0.56 3.24
CA GLU A 111 10.34 0.00 3.55
C GLU A 111 10.36 -0.60 4.96
N VAL A 112 9.74 0.09 5.92
CA VAL A 112 9.59 -0.41 7.30
C VAL A 112 8.71 -1.66 7.33
N VAL A 113 7.59 -1.68 6.58
CA VAL A 113 6.74 -2.86 6.44
C VAL A 113 7.48 -4.03 5.78
N ALA A 114 8.26 -3.78 4.73
CA ALA A 114 9.08 -4.81 4.10
C ALA A 114 10.08 -5.44 5.08
N TYR A 115 10.73 -4.62 5.91
CA TYR A 115 11.62 -5.08 6.98
C TYR A 115 10.88 -5.91 8.03
N ILE A 116 9.76 -5.40 8.56
CA ILE A 116 8.95 -6.11 9.57
C ILE A 116 8.49 -7.48 9.05
N ARG A 117 8.17 -7.57 7.77
CA ARG A 117 7.78 -8.82 7.10
C ARG A 117 8.95 -9.75 6.75
N GLY A 118 10.19 -9.34 7.00
CA GLY A 118 11.40 -10.11 6.67
C GLY A 118 11.71 -10.21 5.17
N VAL A 119 11.14 -9.32 4.34
CA VAL A 119 11.35 -9.28 2.88
C VAL A 119 12.16 -8.06 2.41
N GLY A 120 12.59 -7.21 3.33
CA GLY A 120 13.41 -6.04 3.08
C GLY A 120 14.56 -5.86 4.09
N PRO A 121 15.53 -5.02 3.79
CA PRO A 121 16.63 -4.71 4.71
C PRO A 121 16.13 -3.91 5.92
N PRO A 122 16.86 -3.95 7.05
CA PRO A 122 16.56 -3.09 8.18
C PRO A 122 16.67 -1.62 7.78
N PRO A 123 15.71 -0.76 8.19
CA PRO A 123 15.77 0.66 7.91
C PRO A 123 17.01 1.29 8.59
N PRO A 124 17.46 2.46 8.16
CA PRO A 124 18.56 3.17 8.80
C PRO A 124 18.35 3.34 10.32
N PRO A 125 19.42 3.46 11.13
CA PRO A 125 19.28 3.87 12.53
C PRO A 125 18.53 5.21 12.64
N HIS A 126 17.81 5.43 13.72
CA HIS A 126 17.00 6.65 13.94
C HIS A 126 15.95 6.91 12.85
N SER A 127 15.41 5.84 12.25
CA SER A 127 14.29 5.97 11.33
C SER A 127 13.00 6.33 12.04
N VAL A 128 12.19 7.14 11.38
CA VAL A 128 10.83 7.50 11.77
C VAL A 128 9.94 7.56 10.53
N VAL A 129 8.66 7.22 10.67
CA VAL A 129 7.69 7.29 9.58
C VAL A 129 6.63 8.34 9.91
N ILE A 130 6.16 9.06 8.89
CA ILE A 130 5.04 10.00 8.99
C ILE A 130 3.86 9.42 8.24
N THR A 131 2.70 9.32 8.92
CA THR A 131 1.42 8.93 8.32
C THR A 131 0.34 9.93 8.64
N ALA A 132 -0.67 10.06 7.76
CA ALA A 132 -1.86 10.84 8.07
C ALA A 132 -3.12 10.09 7.63
N ASP A 133 -4.13 10.07 8.50
CA ASP A 133 -5.39 9.36 8.27
C ASP A 133 -6.50 10.32 7.80
N ASP A 134 -7.64 9.76 7.37
CA ASP A 134 -8.91 10.40 7.00
C ASP A 134 -8.93 11.10 5.64
N GLY A 135 -7.84 11.67 5.14
CA GLY A 135 -7.87 12.45 3.90
C GLY A 135 -8.55 13.80 4.03
N HIS A 136 -8.33 14.52 5.14
CA HIS A 136 -8.82 15.89 5.32
C HIS A 136 -8.09 16.86 4.37
N GLN A 137 -8.80 17.85 3.81
CA GLN A 137 -8.27 18.80 2.81
C GLN A 137 -7.00 19.53 3.27
N SER A 138 -6.84 19.77 4.59
CA SER A 138 -5.64 20.40 5.14
C SER A 138 -4.36 19.60 4.95
N VAL A 139 -4.46 18.32 4.61
CA VAL A 139 -3.30 17.52 4.20
C VAL A 139 -2.69 18.08 2.92
N TYR A 140 -3.53 18.51 1.97
CA TYR A 140 -3.07 19.14 0.73
C TYR A 140 -2.67 20.61 0.94
N THR A 141 -3.52 21.39 1.63
CA THR A 141 -3.31 22.84 1.73
C THR A 141 -2.22 23.25 2.71
N ASP A 142 -2.00 22.48 3.77
CA ASP A 142 -1.12 22.85 4.90
C ASP A 142 0.10 21.91 5.03
N MET A 143 -0.11 20.57 5.00
CA MET A 143 0.98 19.61 5.19
C MET A 143 1.82 19.43 3.92
N PHE A 144 1.20 19.24 2.77
CA PHE A 144 1.88 18.88 1.52
C PHE A 144 2.92 19.91 1.05
N PRO A 145 2.71 21.24 1.16
CA PRO A 145 3.76 22.22 0.86
C PRO A 145 5.04 22.02 1.70
N LEU A 146 4.90 21.58 2.96
CA LEU A 146 6.03 21.27 3.83
C LEU A 146 6.68 19.94 3.44
N VAL A 147 5.89 18.92 3.09
CA VAL A 147 6.36 17.65 2.55
C VAL A 147 7.26 17.88 1.33
N GLN A 148 6.84 18.74 0.41
CA GLN A 148 7.63 19.11 -0.77
C GLN A 148 8.89 19.91 -0.38
N ARG A 149 8.75 20.94 0.48
CA ARG A 149 9.87 21.77 0.92
C ARG A 149 10.98 20.97 1.57
N TYR A 150 10.62 20.05 2.46
CA TYR A 150 11.58 19.24 3.22
C TYR A 150 11.97 17.94 2.51
N HIS A 151 11.31 17.64 1.38
CA HIS A 151 11.49 16.43 0.57
C HIS A 151 11.39 15.15 1.42
N ILE A 152 10.29 14.99 2.14
CA ILE A 152 10.07 13.89 3.09
C ILE A 152 8.96 12.95 2.60
N PRO A 153 9.12 11.62 2.75
CA PRO A 153 8.08 10.66 2.41
C PRO A 153 6.97 10.66 3.47
N VAL A 154 5.72 10.55 3.01
CA VAL A 154 4.53 10.43 3.86
C VAL A 154 3.59 9.37 3.29
N THR A 155 2.88 8.63 4.17
CA THR A 155 1.81 7.72 3.75
C THR A 155 0.47 8.24 4.24
N LEU A 156 -0.51 8.33 3.32
CA LEU A 156 -1.89 8.71 3.64
C LEU A 156 -2.78 7.47 3.66
N PHE A 157 -3.60 7.35 4.71
CA PHE A 157 -4.64 6.33 4.79
C PHE A 157 -6.01 6.98 4.53
N ILE A 158 -6.62 6.62 3.40
CA ILE A 158 -7.79 7.30 2.84
C ILE A 158 -9.01 6.40 2.87
N TYR A 159 -10.18 6.95 3.24
CA TYR A 159 -11.47 6.31 3.03
C TYR A 159 -12.20 6.95 1.83
N PRO A 160 -12.31 6.24 0.70
CA PRO A 160 -12.67 6.83 -0.58
C PRO A 160 -14.10 7.37 -0.66
N SER A 161 -15.00 6.98 0.24
CA SER A 161 -16.40 7.44 0.20
C SER A 161 -16.56 8.95 0.42
N ALA A 162 -15.60 9.61 1.08
CA ALA A 162 -15.62 11.05 1.32
C ALA A 162 -14.94 11.86 0.22
N ILE A 163 -13.98 11.26 -0.48
CA ILE A 163 -13.12 11.97 -1.44
C ILE A 163 -13.97 12.56 -2.59
N SER A 164 -13.77 13.84 -2.87
CA SER A 164 -14.54 14.65 -3.83
C SER A 164 -16.05 14.74 -3.53
N ARG A 165 -16.49 14.34 -2.32
CA ARG A 165 -17.90 14.36 -1.92
C ARG A 165 -18.15 15.17 -0.66
N ALA A 166 -17.31 15.02 0.35
CA ALA A 166 -17.42 15.79 1.58
C ALA A 166 -16.63 17.09 1.47
N SER A 167 -17.18 18.19 1.95
CA SER A 167 -16.56 19.53 1.86
C SER A 167 -15.24 19.67 2.63
N TYR A 168 -14.98 18.78 3.57
CA TYR A 168 -13.75 18.74 4.35
C TYR A 168 -12.66 17.82 3.75
N ALA A 169 -13.04 16.94 2.81
CA ALA A 169 -12.15 15.91 2.29
C ALA A 169 -11.36 16.40 1.07
N LEU A 170 -10.23 15.77 0.85
CA LEU A 170 -9.44 15.87 -0.36
C LEU A 170 -10.28 15.54 -1.61
N THR A 171 -9.86 16.05 -2.75
CA THR A 171 -10.35 15.65 -4.06
C THR A 171 -9.45 14.57 -4.68
N TRP A 172 -9.98 13.83 -5.66
CA TRP A 172 -9.17 12.86 -6.41
C TRP A 172 -8.01 13.52 -7.15
N ASP A 173 -8.19 14.74 -7.66
CA ASP A 173 -7.12 15.48 -8.34
C ASP A 173 -6.00 15.88 -7.38
N GLU A 174 -6.33 16.33 -6.15
CA GLU A 174 -5.34 16.62 -5.12
C GLU A 174 -4.56 15.36 -4.72
N LEU A 175 -5.24 14.21 -4.59
CA LEU A 175 -4.58 12.93 -4.32
C LEU A 175 -3.63 12.53 -5.45
N ARG A 176 -4.02 12.70 -6.73
CA ARG A 176 -3.12 12.46 -7.89
C ARG A 176 -1.89 13.36 -7.84
N ILE A 177 -2.07 14.66 -7.64
CA ILE A 177 -0.95 15.61 -7.52
C ILE A 177 0.02 15.21 -6.42
N MET A 178 -0.50 14.81 -5.25
CA MET A 178 0.35 14.36 -4.14
C MET A 178 1.08 13.07 -4.48
N HIS A 179 0.40 12.08 -5.06
CA HIS A 179 1.00 10.81 -5.46
C HIS A 179 2.08 11.00 -6.54
N ASP A 180 1.79 11.79 -7.59
CA ASP A 180 2.69 12.06 -8.71
C ASP A 180 3.96 12.81 -8.29
N SER A 181 3.95 13.46 -7.13
CA SER A 181 5.15 14.06 -6.54
C SER A 181 6.23 13.04 -6.16
N GLY A 182 5.87 11.75 -6.05
CA GLY A 182 6.73 10.67 -5.57
C GLY A 182 7.02 10.70 -4.06
N LEU A 183 6.47 11.67 -3.32
CA LEU A 183 6.66 11.83 -1.88
C LEU A 183 5.51 11.25 -1.05
N VAL A 184 4.34 11.04 -1.66
CA VAL A 184 3.14 10.61 -0.96
C VAL A 184 2.68 9.25 -1.46
N ASP A 185 2.69 8.27 -0.56
CA ASP A 185 2.08 6.96 -0.76
C ASP A 185 0.63 6.98 -0.25
N ILE A 186 -0.32 6.37 -0.98
CA ILE A 186 -1.74 6.40 -0.65
C ILE A 186 -2.24 4.99 -0.41
N GLN A 187 -2.84 4.78 0.77
CA GLN A 187 -3.25 3.49 1.29
C GLN A 187 -4.68 3.55 1.87
N SER A 188 -5.23 2.42 2.28
CA SER A 188 -6.63 2.28 2.67
C SER A 188 -6.90 2.64 4.14
N HIS A 189 -8.02 3.36 4.38
CA HIS A 189 -8.62 3.53 5.71
C HIS A 189 -10.04 2.94 5.77
N THR A 190 -10.27 1.80 5.10
CA THR A 190 -11.57 1.20 4.78
C THR A 190 -12.41 2.08 3.82
N TYR A 191 -13.60 1.63 3.41
CA TYR A 191 -14.38 2.37 2.40
C TYR A 191 -15.02 3.66 2.94
N TRP A 192 -15.56 3.64 4.18
CA TRP A 192 -16.26 4.79 4.77
C TRP A 192 -15.97 5.03 6.26
N HIS A 193 -14.89 4.46 6.78
CA HIS A 193 -14.42 4.67 8.14
C HIS A 193 -15.41 4.19 9.23
N PRO A 194 -15.88 2.94 9.23
CA PRO A 194 -16.87 2.45 10.18
C PRO A 194 -16.30 2.17 11.57
N ASN A 195 -17.13 2.32 12.58
CA ASN A 195 -16.86 1.71 13.88
C ASN A 195 -17.29 0.25 13.88
N PHE A 196 -16.37 -0.67 13.59
CA PHE A 196 -16.64 -2.11 13.49
C PHE A 196 -17.27 -2.72 14.75
N LYS A 197 -17.02 -2.18 15.95
CA LYS A 197 -17.68 -2.65 17.20
C LYS A 197 -19.15 -2.30 17.22
N ILE A 198 -19.53 -1.12 16.74
CA ILE A 198 -20.93 -0.69 16.64
C ILE A 198 -21.63 -1.50 15.56
N GLU A 199 -21.04 -1.62 14.38
CA GLU A 199 -21.62 -2.35 13.26
C GLU A 199 -21.83 -3.84 13.56
N LYS A 200 -20.89 -4.48 14.26
CA LYS A 200 -21.02 -5.89 14.71
C LYS A 200 -22.23 -6.11 15.62
N LYS A 201 -22.60 -5.11 16.43
CA LYS A 201 -23.79 -5.19 17.30
C LYS A 201 -25.08 -4.92 16.56
N ARG A 202 -25.03 -4.11 15.48
CA ARG A 202 -26.19 -3.68 14.70
C ARG A 202 -26.61 -4.67 13.63
N LEU A 203 -25.67 -5.38 13.05
CA LEU A 203 -25.89 -6.29 11.91
C LEU A 203 -25.99 -7.75 12.35
N ALA A 204 -26.83 -8.52 11.68
CA ALA A 204 -26.82 -9.98 11.81
C ALA A 204 -25.44 -10.53 11.34
N PRO A 205 -24.98 -11.69 11.85
CA PRO A 205 -23.62 -12.20 11.61
C PRO A 205 -23.23 -12.23 10.11
N GLN A 206 -24.05 -12.82 9.27
CA GLN A 206 -23.78 -12.90 7.82
C GLN A 206 -23.79 -11.52 7.13
N ALA A 207 -24.64 -10.60 7.58
CA ALA A 207 -24.66 -9.22 7.07
C ALA A 207 -23.41 -8.46 7.50
N TYR A 208 -22.91 -8.72 8.71
CA TYR A 208 -21.68 -8.13 9.19
C TYR A 208 -20.45 -8.63 8.40
N GLU A 209 -20.37 -9.92 8.11
CA GLU A 209 -19.30 -10.48 7.27
C GLU A 209 -19.27 -9.84 5.88
N LYS A 210 -20.41 -9.74 5.20
CA LYS A 210 -20.53 -9.04 3.91
C LYS A 210 -20.15 -7.57 4.02
N PHE A 211 -20.57 -6.92 5.09
CA PHE A 211 -20.23 -5.54 5.36
C PHE A 211 -18.72 -5.35 5.53
N VAL A 212 -18.05 -6.21 6.30
CA VAL A 212 -16.58 -6.16 6.48
C VAL A 212 -15.87 -6.37 5.14
N ALA A 213 -16.26 -7.39 4.36
CA ALA A 213 -15.67 -7.64 3.04
C ALA A 213 -15.80 -6.42 2.13
N MET A 214 -16.99 -5.82 2.02
CA MET A 214 -17.23 -4.60 1.25
C MET A 214 -16.32 -3.44 1.71
N GLN A 215 -16.20 -3.20 3.03
CA GLN A 215 -15.36 -2.13 3.56
C GLN A 215 -13.89 -2.27 3.15
N LEU A 216 -13.39 -3.48 3.08
CA LEU A 216 -11.99 -3.77 2.77
C LEU A 216 -11.73 -3.83 1.25
N GLU A 217 -12.54 -4.57 0.52
CA GLU A 217 -12.35 -4.83 -0.90
C GLU A 217 -12.68 -3.60 -1.76
N GLU A 218 -13.84 -2.93 -1.49
CA GLU A 218 -14.23 -1.75 -2.28
C GLU A 218 -13.34 -0.54 -2.00
N SER A 219 -12.81 -0.39 -0.77
CA SER A 219 -11.85 0.67 -0.49
C SER A 219 -10.62 0.53 -1.38
N ARG A 220 -10.05 -0.66 -1.39
CA ARG A 220 -8.87 -0.99 -2.17
C ARG A 220 -9.14 -0.81 -3.67
N ALA A 221 -10.21 -1.44 -4.17
CA ALA A 221 -10.58 -1.36 -5.58
C ALA A 221 -10.83 0.08 -6.05
N LYS A 222 -11.47 0.90 -5.19
CA LYS A 222 -11.75 2.30 -5.52
C LYS A 222 -10.48 3.16 -5.59
N LEU A 223 -9.57 2.99 -4.64
CA LEU A 223 -8.29 3.70 -4.64
C LEU A 223 -7.42 3.26 -5.83
N ASP A 224 -7.32 1.95 -6.09
CA ASP A 224 -6.58 1.42 -7.24
C ASP A 224 -7.16 1.98 -8.55
N GLN A 225 -8.49 2.00 -8.70
CA GLN A 225 -9.17 2.48 -9.91
C GLN A 225 -8.94 3.97 -10.16
N GLU A 226 -9.05 4.81 -9.10
CA GLU A 226 -8.98 6.26 -9.25
C GLU A 226 -7.56 6.78 -9.42
N LEU A 227 -6.58 6.09 -8.83
CA LEU A 227 -5.21 6.58 -8.75
C LEU A 227 -4.21 5.74 -9.57
N GLY A 228 -4.61 4.56 -10.06
CA GLY A 228 -3.72 3.66 -10.79
C GLY A 228 -2.59 3.07 -9.93
N ILE A 229 -2.82 2.90 -8.63
CA ILE A 229 -1.84 2.47 -7.65
C ILE A 229 -2.16 1.08 -7.10
N GLN A 230 -1.19 0.44 -6.45
CA GLN A 230 -1.42 -0.77 -5.68
C GLN A 230 -1.63 -0.42 -4.20
N VAL A 231 -2.83 -0.69 -3.67
CA VAL A 231 -3.15 -0.51 -2.25
C VAL A 231 -3.06 -1.85 -1.54
N ASP A 232 -2.17 -1.95 -0.56
CA ASP A 232 -1.92 -3.19 0.18
C ASP A 232 -1.71 -2.98 1.69
N MET A 233 -1.83 -1.75 2.18
CA MET A 233 -1.77 -1.43 3.61
C MET A 233 -3.07 -0.79 4.08
N LEU A 234 -3.43 -1.05 5.37
CA LEU A 234 -4.69 -0.63 5.98
C LEU A 234 -4.45 0.06 7.32
N ALA A 235 -5.01 1.25 7.54
CA ALA A 235 -5.20 1.76 8.90
C ALA A 235 -6.58 1.36 9.42
N TRP A 236 -6.64 0.77 10.62
CA TRP A 236 -7.90 0.40 11.25
C TRP A 236 -8.62 1.64 11.77
N PRO A 237 -9.88 1.93 11.33
CA PRO A 237 -10.68 3.02 11.88
C PRO A 237 -10.76 2.95 13.41
N PHE A 238 -10.49 4.07 14.08
CA PHE A 238 -10.41 4.16 15.55
C PHE A 238 -9.41 3.18 16.20
N GLY A 239 -8.50 2.58 15.43
CA GLY A 239 -7.61 1.51 15.89
C GLY A 239 -8.35 0.21 16.27
N ILE A 240 -9.60 0.03 15.81
CA ILE A 240 -10.46 -1.11 16.18
C ILE A 240 -10.19 -2.29 15.25
N TYR A 241 -9.69 -3.38 15.83
CA TYR A 241 -9.48 -4.66 15.15
C TYR A 241 -9.77 -5.86 16.07
N ASN A 242 -9.86 -7.04 15.50
CA ASN A 242 -9.87 -8.34 16.16
C ASN A 242 -9.38 -9.40 15.16
N GLU A 243 -9.26 -10.65 15.60
CA GLU A 243 -8.73 -11.74 14.76
C GLU A 243 -9.60 -12.00 13.52
N ASP A 244 -10.94 -11.82 13.56
CA ASP A 244 -11.82 -11.98 12.41
C ASP A 244 -11.57 -10.87 11.37
N LEU A 245 -11.45 -9.62 11.83
CA LEU A 245 -11.12 -8.47 10.97
C LEU A 245 -9.73 -8.63 10.34
N ILE A 246 -8.74 -9.10 11.09
CA ILE A 246 -7.40 -9.41 10.58
C ILE A 246 -7.47 -10.45 9.46
N LYS A 247 -8.20 -11.56 9.67
CA LYS A 247 -8.38 -12.60 8.63
C LYS A 247 -9.06 -12.03 7.39
N SER A 248 -10.11 -11.21 7.56
CA SER A 248 -10.81 -10.58 6.45
C SER A 248 -9.90 -9.62 5.67
N ALA A 249 -9.09 -8.81 6.36
CA ALA A 249 -8.14 -7.92 5.70
C ALA A 249 -7.04 -8.69 4.94
N ALA A 250 -6.51 -9.76 5.51
CA ALA A 250 -5.55 -10.62 4.81
C ALA A 250 -6.18 -11.29 3.57
N ALA A 251 -7.44 -11.76 3.67
CA ALA A 251 -8.19 -12.31 2.54
C ALA A 251 -8.46 -11.26 1.44
N ALA A 252 -8.70 -10.00 1.81
CA ALA A 252 -8.83 -8.88 0.89
C ALA A 252 -7.48 -8.44 0.26
N GLY A 253 -6.35 -9.07 0.65
CA GLY A 253 -5.02 -8.85 0.07
C GLY A 253 -4.22 -7.73 0.72
N TYR A 254 -4.58 -7.29 1.93
CA TYR A 254 -3.72 -6.40 2.71
C TYR A 254 -2.56 -7.18 3.33
N ILE A 255 -1.36 -6.60 3.26
CA ILE A 255 -0.12 -7.21 3.75
C ILE A 255 0.33 -6.66 5.10
N ALA A 256 -0.19 -5.51 5.51
CA ALA A 256 0.04 -4.90 6.81
C ALA A 256 -1.15 -4.03 7.22
N ALA A 257 -1.40 -3.92 8.53
CA ALA A 257 -2.41 -3.01 9.04
C ALA A 257 -1.96 -2.32 10.34
N PHE A 258 -2.47 -1.11 10.57
CA PHE A 258 -1.99 -0.19 11.60
C PHE A 258 -3.08 0.17 12.60
N THR A 259 -2.67 0.29 13.85
CA THR A 259 -3.52 0.66 14.98
C THR A 259 -3.16 2.03 15.54
N MET A 260 -3.76 2.38 16.68
CA MET A 260 -3.41 3.57 17.47
C MET A 260 -2.78 3.18 18.82
N VAL A 261 -2.27 1.95 18.94
CA VAL A 261 -1.51 1.51 20.12
C VAL A 261 -0.21 2.29 20.15
N ARG A 262 0.08 2.95 21.28
CA ARG A 262 1.25 3.80 21.45
C ARG A 262 2.51 2.96 21.69
N ALA A 263 3.24 2.62 20.66
CA ALA A 263 4.53 1.93 20.69
C ALA A 263 5.26 2.08 19.36
N PRO A 264 6.59 1.88 19.29
CA PRO A 264 7.29 1.74 18.02
C PRO A 264 6.96 0.38 17.39
N ALA A 265 6.94 0.31 16.06
CA ALA A 265 6.69 -0.91 15.32
C ALA A 265 7.98 -1.68 15.03
N GLY A 266 7.96 -3.01 15.14
CA GLY A 266 9.11 -3.88 14.87
C GLY A 266 8.72 -5.29 14.44
N PRO A 267 9.70 -6.14 14.07
CA PRO A 267 9.47 -7.50 13.59
C PRO A 267 8.74 -8.43 14.57
N SER A 268 8.79 -8.15 15.87
CA SER A 268 8.06 -8.91 16.88
C SER A 268 6.57 -8.59 16.96
N ASP A 269 6.10 -7.52 16.29
CA ASP A 269 4.70 -7.12 16.30
C ASP A 269 3.87 -7.92 15.28
N LYS A 270 2.55 -8.01 15.52
CA LYS A 270 1.62 -8.57 14.55
C LYS A 270 1.54 -7.60 13.35
N VAL A 271 1.97 -8.04 12.16
CA VAL A 271 2.00 -7.21 10.95
C VAL A 271 0.64 -6.60 10.59
N MET A 272 -0.47 -7.23 10.97
CA MET A 272 -1.83 -6.74 10.75
C MET A 272 -2.35 -5.87 11.91
N ALA A 273 -1.48 -5.48 12.85
CA ALA A 273 -1.84 -4.65 14.00
C ALA A 273 -0.64 -3.81 14.49
N LEU A 274 0.12 -3.23 13.56
CA LEU A 274 1.30 -2.44 13.86
C LEU A 274 0.95 -1.18 14.65
N PRO A 275 1.69 -0.88 15.72
CA PRO A 275 1.45 0.28 16.56
C PRO A 275 1.83 1.59 15.88
N ARG A 276 1.19 2.70 16.29
CA ARG A 276 1.51 4.06 15.84
C ARG A 276 1.36 5.05 16.99
N TYR A 277 2.09 6.15 16.92
CA TYR A 277 2.02 7.25 17.86
C TYR A 277 1.09 8.35 17.34
N LEU A 278 -0.09 8.53 17.94
CA LEU A 278 -0.92 9.70 17.67
C LEU A 278 -0.15 10.96 18.09
N VAL A 279 0.06 11.87 17.15
CA VAL A 279 0.71 13.16 17.35
C VAL A 279 -0.33 14.25 17.46
N THR A 280 -0.15 15.11 18.44
CA THR A 280 -1.02 16.25 18.74
C THR A 280 -0.25 17.57 18.62
N ASP A 281 -0.95 18.70 18.67
CA ASP A 281 -0.36 20.04 18.67
C ASP A 281 0.57 20.30 19.86
N GLN A 282 0.46 19.51 20.92
CA GLN A 282 1.30 19.63 22.12
C GLN A 282 2.61 18.85 22.04
N ASP A 283 2.77 17.98 21.03
CA ASP A 283 3.97 17.17 20.84
C ASP A 283 5.04 18.00 20.09
N THR A 284 5.67 18.93 20.81
CA THR A 284 6.72 19.81 20.27
C THR A 284 8.07 19.52 20.91
N GLY A 285 9.16 19.71 20.19
CA GLY A 285 10.52 19.61 20.71
C GLY A 285 10.74 18.47 21.70
N LYS A 286 10.91 18.75 22.99
CA LYS A 286 11.16 17.74 24.04
C LYS A 286 10.03 16.70 24.19
N THR A 287 8.76 17.07 23.96
CA THR A 287 7.64 16.15 24.07
C THR A 287 7.64 15.16 22.90
N LEU A 288 7.91 15.63 21.69
CA LEU A 288 8.13 14.75 20.55
C LEU A 288 9.36 13.85 20.78
N GLY A 289 10.47 14.40 21.24
CA GLY A 289 11.67 13.61 21.57
C GLY A 289 11.39 12.50 22.58
N ARG A 290 10.65 12.79 23.65
CA ARG A 290 10.22 11.75 24.62
C ARG A 290 9.36 10.67 23.99
N LEU A 291 8.45 11.05 23.10
CA LEU A 291 7.61 10.11 22.36
C LEU A 291 8.47 9.13 21.54
N LEU A 292 9.58 9.60 20.98
CA LEU A 292 10.48 8.81 20.14
C LEU A 292 11.50 7.97 20.93
N THR A 293 11.83 8.38 22.17
CA THR A 293 12.90 7.75 22.98
C THR A 293 12.40 6.84 24.09
N THR A 294 11.12 6.93 24.49
CA THR A 294 10.58 6.25 25.67
C THR A 294 10.43 4.74 25.49
N ASP A 295 10.60 4.20 24.32
CA ASP A 295 10.31 2.80 24.00
C ASP A 295 11.47 2.08 23.26
N SER A 296 12.72 2.22 23.73
CA SER A 296 13.71 1.18 23.45
C SER A 296 13.30 -0.06 24.23
N ARG A 297 12.58 -0.98 23.58
CA ARG A 297 12.29 -2.33 24.10
C ARG A 297 13.57 -3.14 24.24
#